data_6f7f54c9fd428bded6436ecad26f70f8
#
_entry.id   6f7f54c9fd428bded6436ecad26f70f8
#
_cell.length_a   1.000
_cell.length_b   1.000
_cell.length_c   1.000
_cell.angle_alpha   90.00
_cell.angle_beta   90.00
_cell.angle_gamma   90.00
#
_symmetry.space_group_name_H-M   'P 1'
#
loop_
_entity.id
_entity.type
_entity.pdbx_description
1 polymer ?
#
loop_
_entity_poly.entity_id
_entity_poly.type
_entity_poly.pdbx_seq_one_letter_code
_entity_poly.pdbx_strand_id
1 'polypeptide(L)'
;TAKGDEENRAEGYSAGADGYIAKPFSIKTLRTRVNSLIEQRIKLRERYRQKLLTDPSEIQIESENDKFIDTLVKAIEQNIDNSEFGIQELCEISRYSYQQVYRKVKALTGESINEFIRTVRLKRAAQYLAQSDTRISEIMYSVGFNSHSYFTKCFREHFGLSPKEYAEKHRRK
;
A
#
# COMPACT_ATOMS: atom_id res chain seq x y z
N THR A 1 31.94 19.48 -16.09
CA THR A 1 31.57 19.31 -17.52
C THR A 1 30.18 18.65 -17.58
N ALA A 2 29.29 19.16 -18.46
CA ALA A 2 27.87 18.80 -18.53
C ALA A 2 27.57 17.27 -18.63
N LYS A 3 28.50 16.48 -19.13
CA LYS A 3 28.38 15.04 -19.27
C LYS A 3 28.49 14.28 -17.94
N GLY A 4 29.31 14.71 -17.00
CA GLY A 4 29.42 14.13 -15.67
C GLY A 4 28.22 14.43 -14.77
N ASP A 5 27.52 15.53 -15.03
CA ASP A 5 26.33 15.87 -14.26
C ASP A 5 25.09 15.04 -14.65
N GLU A 6 24.97 14.63 -15.93
CA GLU A 6 23.88 13.75 -16.38
C GLU A 6 24.06 12.29 -15.91
N GLU A 7 25.27 11.75 -15.99
CA GLU A 7 25.58 10.41 -15.49
C GLU A 7 25.39 10.31 -13.98
N ASN A 8 25.88 11.27 -13.22
CA ASN A 8 25.68 11.35 -11.77
C ASN A 8 24.19 11.52 -11.39
N ARG A 9 23.38 12.21 -12.21
CA ARG A 9 21.93 12.31 -12.03
C ARG A 9 21.23 10.98 -12.26
N ALA A 10 21.57 10.28 -13.33
CA ALA A 10 21.01 8.97 -13.66
C ALA A 10 21.36 7.94 -12.57
N GLU A 11 22.59 7.94 -12.09
CA GLU A 11 23.04 7.09 -10.99
C GLU A 11 22.32 7.43 -9.67
N GLY A 12 22.12 8.71 -9.35
CA GLY A 12 21.36 9.16 -8.20
C GLY A 12 19.88 8.73 -8.25
N TYR A 13 19.23 8.82 -9.40
CA TYR A 13 17.86 8.36 -9.58
C TYR A 13 17.77 6.83 -9.54
N SER A 14 18.71 6.10 -10.12
CA SER A 14 18.75 4.63 -10.03
C SER A 14 19.02 4.15 -8.60
N ALA A 15 19.79 4.91 -7.82
CA ALA A 15 19.96 4.67 -6.38
C ALA A 15 18.74 5.09 -5.54
N GLY A 16 17.73 5.69 -6.16
CA GLY A 16 16.44 6.01 -5.52
C GLY A 16 16.32 7.43 -4.95
N ALA A 17 17.06 8.37 -5.48
CA ALA A 17 16.87 9.78 -5.15
C ALA A 17 15.55 10.29 -5.74
N ASP A 18 14.73 10.96 -4.92
CA ASP A 18 13.45 11.57 -5.37
C ASP A 18 13.66 12.90 -6.11
N GLY A 19 14.86 13.46 -6.07
CA GLY A 19 15.18 14.71 -6.74
C GLY A 19 16.65 15.05 -6.70
N TYR A 20 17.06 15.92 -7.61
CA TYR A 20 18.43 16.40 -7.75
C TYR A 20 18.44 17.93 -7.74
N ILE A 21 19.41 18.51 -7.06
CA ILE A 21 19.66 19.97 -7.07
C ILE A 21 21.11 20.20 -7.40
N ALA A 22 21.36 20.92 -8.51
CA ALA A 22 22.72 21.29 -8.93
C ALA A 22 23.34 22.32 -7.97
N LYS A 23 24.60 22.18 -7.66
CA LYS A 23 25.38 23.18 -6.92
C LYS A 23 25.95 24.21 -7.89
N PRO A 24 25.96 25.51 -7.53
CA PRO A 24 25.49 26.12 -6.29
C PRO A 24 23.97 26.29 -6.26
N PHE A 25 23.34 26.06 -5.09
CA PHE A 25 21.90 26.26 -4.89
C PHE A 25 21.61 27.20 -3.71
N SER A 26 20.51 27.92 -3.81
CA SER A 26 20.03 28.75 -2.70
C SER A 26 19.17 27.93 -1.72
N ILE A 27 19.14 28.35 -0.45
CA ILE A 27 18.24 27.76 0.58
C ILE A 27 16.78 27.85 0.12
N LYS A 28 16.40 28.93 -0.57
CA LYS A 28 15.06 29.10 -1.12
C LYS A 28 14.74 28.02 -2.17
N THR A 29 15.66 27.75 -3.09
CA THR A 29 15.52 26.71 -4.11
C THR A 29 15.39 25.32 -3.49
N LEU A 30 16.23 25.01 -2.49
CA LEU A 30 16.16 23.74 -1.75
C LEU A 30 14.80 23.58 -1.07
N ARG A 31 14.36 24.60 -0.33
CA ARG A 31 13.08 24.58 0.39
C ARG A 31 11.89 24.41 -0.54
N THR A 32 11.87 25.13 -1.66
CA THR A 32 10.79 24.98 -2.68
C THR A 32 10.77 23.57 -3.23
N ARG A 33 11.94 23.00 -3.55
CA ARG A 33 12.01 21.63 -4.09
C ARG A 33 11.55 20.57 -3.09
N VAL A 34 11.99 20.70 -1.84
CA VAL A 34 11.57 19.80 -0.75
C VAL A 34 10.05 19.87 -0.53
N ASN A 35 9.48 21.07 -0.45
CA ASN A 35 8.05 21.25 -0.28
C ASN A 35 7.26 20.63 -1.45
N SER A 36 7.70 20.87 -2.70
CA SER A 36 7.08 20.27 -3.88
C SER A 36 7.08 18.73 -3.84
N LEU A 37 8.20 18.13 -3.42
CA LEU A 37 8.30 16.66 -3.27
C LEU A 37 7.39 16.14 -2.16
N ILE A 38 7.28 16.86 -1.05
CA ILE A 38 6.35 16.49 0.04
C ILE A 38 4.91 16.54 -0.42
N GLU A 39 4.50 17.62 -1.10
CA GLU A 39 3.14 17.77 -1.64
C GLU A 39 2.81 16.69 -2.68
N GLN A 40 3.73 16.37 -3.57
CA GLN A 40 3.56 15.29 -4.54
C GLN A 40 3.36 13.93 -3.82
N ARG A 41 4.14 13.66 -2.77
CA ARG A 41 3.98 12.44 -1.96
C ARG A 41 2.65 12.37 -1.23
N ILE A 42 2.18 13.49 -0.67
CA ILE A 42 0.87 13.55 0.00
C ILE A 42 -0.24 13.23 -1.02
N LYS A 43 -0.25 13.91 -2.17
CA LYS A 43 -1.23 13.66 -3.24
C LYS A 43 -1.20 12.21 -3.75
N LEU A 44 -0.01 11.63 -3.89
CA LEU A 44 0.15 10.26 -4.33
C LEU A 44 -0.41 9.26 -3.29
N ARG A 45 -0.13 9.48 -2.00
CA ARG A 45 -0.69 8.67 -0.90
C ARG A 45 -2.21 8.74 -0.84
N GLU A 46 -2.78 9.93 -0.96
CA GLU A 46 -4.23 10.13 -0.99
C GLU A 46 -4.86 9.36 -2.16
N ARG A 47 -4.26 9.44 -3.36
CA ARG A 47 -4.71 8.71 -4.54
C ARG A 47 -4.72 7.19 -4.31
N TYR A 48 -3.63 6.61 -3.78
CA TYR A 48 -3.57 5.17 -3.49
C TYR A 48 -4.49 4.75 -2.36
N ARG A 49 -4.64 5.59 -1.35
CA ARG A 49 -5.61 5.36 -0.28
C ARG A 49 -7.05 5.30 -0.81
N GLN A 50 -7.41 6.19 -1.71
CA GLN A 50 -8.71 6.19 -2.38
C GLN A 50 -8.85 4.99 -3.33
N LYS A 51 -7.85 4.67 -4.15
CA LYS A 51 -7.86 3.52 -5.07
C LYS A 51 -8.08 2.18 -4.34
N LEU A 52 -7.56 2.05 -3.12
CA LEU A 52 -7.86 0.91 -2.26
C LEU A 52 -9.31 0.91 -1.72
N LEU A 53 -10.08 1.97 -1.91
CA LEU A 53 -11.46 2.13 -1.41
C LEU A 53 -12.52 2.05 -2.52
N THR A 54 -12.14 2.16 -3.81
CA THR A 54 -13.08 2.21 -4.94
C THR A 54 -12.95 0.99 -5.85
N ASP A 55 -14.10 0.54 -6.38
CA ASP A 55 -14.17 -0.49 -7.44
C ASP A 55 -13.54 0.04 -8.75
N PRO A 56 -12.90 -0.83 -9.55
CA PRO A 56 -12.22 -0.44 -10.77
C PRO A 56 -13.22 -0.24 -11.90
N SER A 57 -13.57 0.99 -12.25
CA SER A 57 -14.37 1.28 -13.45
C SER A 57 -13.96 2.51 -14.27
N GLU A 58 -12.72 3.00 -14.15
CA GLU A 58 -12.21 4.00 -15.10
C GLU A 58 -10.86 3.61 -15.66
N ILE A 59 -10.76 3.58 -17.00
CA ILE A 59 -9.52 3.40 -17.74
C ILE A 59 -8.61 4.59 -17.46
N GLN A 60 -7.75 4.46 -16.46
CA GLN A 60 -6.65 5.39 -16.23
C GLN A 60 -5.37 4.77 -16.78
N ILE A 61 -4.54 5.59 -17.44
CA ILE A 61 -3.19 5.21 -17.85
C ILE A 61 -2.45 4.75 -16.59
N GLU A 62 -2.28 3.44 -16.43
CA GLU A 62 -1.63 2.84 -15.27
C GLU A 62 -0.15 3.21 -15.27
N SER A 63 0.27 3.97 -14.26
CA SER A 63 1.68 4.20 -14.03
C SER A 63 2.37 2.90 -13.60
N GLU A 64 3.69 2.81 -13.75
CA GLU A 64 4.46 1.66 -13.22
C GLU A 64 4.23 1.43 -11.72
N ASN A 65 3.94 2.49 -10.97
CA ASN A 65 3.62 2.41 -9.55
C ASN A 65 2.22 1.82 -9.33
N ASP A 66 1.25 2.11 -10.20
CA ASP A 66 -0.08 1.49 -10.14
C ASP A 66 0.03 -0.02 -10.40
N LYS A 67 0.75 -0.42 -11.45
CA LYS A 67 1.01 -1.84 -11.77
C LYS A 67 1.72 -2.56 -10.63
N PHE A 68 2.68 -1.91 -10.00
CA PHE A 68 3.39 -2.47 -8.85
C PHE A 68 2.43 -2.76 -7.68
N ILE A 69 1.64 -1.76 -7.25
CA ILE A 69 0.68 -1.95 -6.16
C ILE A 69 -0.38 -2.99 -6.52
N ASP A 70 -0.93 -2.96 -7.74
CA ASP A 70 -1.91 -3.94 -8.19
C ASP A 70 -1.34 -5.37 -8.23
N THR A 71 -0.06 -5.54 -8.58
CA THR A 71 0.63 -6.83 -8.51
C THR A 71 0.70 -7.34 -7.08
N LEU A 72 1.08 -6.48 -6.12
CA LEU A 72 1.15 -6.87 -4.71
C LEU A 72 -0.24 -7.18 -4.13
N VAL A 73 -1.26 -6.38 -4.45
CA VAL A 73 -2.64 -6.63 -3.99
C VAL A 73 -3.15 -7.96 -4.53
N LYS A 74 -2.99 -8.23 -5.84
CA LYS A 74 -3.38 -9.51 -6.44
C LYS A 74 -2.66 -10.69 -5.81
N ALA A 75 -1.36 -10.58 -5.55
CA ALA A 75 -0.59 -11.62 -4.89
C ALA A 75 -1.11 -11.92 -3.46
N ILE A 76 -1.43 -10.88 -2.70
CA ILE A 76 -2.02 -11.04 -1.36
C ILE A 76 -3.41 -11.66 -1.46
N GLU A 77 -4.25 -11.23 -2.40
CA GLU A 77 -5.60 -11.77 -2.58
C GLU A 77 -5.61 -13.25 -3.01
N GLN A 78 -4.67 -13.66 -3.86
CA GLN A 78 -4.51 -15.06 -4.26
C GLN A 78 -4.05 -15.98 -3.13
N ASN A 79 -3.46 -15.41 -2.07
CA ASN A 79 -2.95 -16.12 -0.90
C ASN A 79 -3.58 -15.58 0.40
N ILE A 80 -4.84 -15.14 0.33
CA ILE A 80 -5.44 -14.34 1.40
C ILE A 80 -5.63 -15.13 2.69
N ASP A 81 -5.92 -16.42 2.59
CA ASP A 81 -6.12 -17.35 3.69
C ASP A 81 -4.81 -17.90 4.28
N ASN A 82 -3.71 -17.78 3.54
CA ASN A 82 -2.40 -18.24 4.02
C ASN A 82 -1.81 -17.23 5.02
N SER A 83 -1.88 -17.54 6.31
CA SER A 83 -1.34 -16.69 7.38
C SER A 83 0.17 -16.44 7.30
N GLU A 84 0.92 -17.35 6.67
CA GLU A 84 2.38 -17.29 6.53
C GLU A 84 2.82 -16.47 5.30
N PHE A 85 1.87 -16.13 4.42
CA PHE A 85 2.18 -15.31 3.25
C PHE A 85 2.66 -13.92 3.67
N GLY A 86 3.88 -13.59 3.32
CA GLY A 86 4.56 -12.38 3.77
C GLY A 86 5.42 -11.70 2.72
N ILE A 87 6.45 -11.02 3.18
CA ILE A 87 7.31 -10.20 2.33
C ILE A 87 8.17 -11.03 1.37
N GLN A 88 8.58 -12.23 1.75
CA GLN A 88 9.43 -13.06 0.91
C GLN A 88 8.71 -13.43 -0.37
N GLU A 89 7.48 -13.92 -0.26
CA GLU A 89 6.63 -14.28 -1.39
C GLU A 89 6.28 -13.05 -2.24
N LEU A 90 6.04 -11.90 -1.62
CA LEU A 90 5.82 -10.65 -2.36
C LEU A 90 7.05 -10.22 -3.15
N CYS A 91 8.26 -10.40 -2.63
CA CYS A 91 9.49 -10.12 -3.37
C CYS A 91 9.66 -11.04 -4.57
N GLU A 92 9.40 -12.34 -4.40
CA GLU A 92 9.49 -13.33 -5.47
C GLU A 92 8.49 -13.03 -6.61
N ILE A 93 7.23 -12.79 -6.26
CA ILE A 93 6.17 -12.50 -7.23
C ILE A 93 6.41 -11.18 -7.95
N SER A 94 6.78 -10.14 -7.22
CA SER A 94 7.01 -8.82 -7.80
C SER A 94 8.34 -8.69 -8.55
N ARG A 95 9.26 -9.62 -8.34
CA ARG A 95 10.64 -9.59 -8.85
C ARG A 95 11.46 -8.38 -8.39
N TYR A 96 11.07 -7.80 -7.25
CA TYR A 96 11.81 -6.71 -6.60
C TYR A 96 12.54 -7.23 -5.36
N SER A 97 13.70 -6.64 -5.06
CA SER A 97 14.40 -6.93 -3.80
C SER A 97 13.59 -6.44 -2.59
N TYR A 98 13.86 -7.01 -1.41
CA TYR A 98 13.25 -6.59 -0.15
C TYR A 98 13.28 -5.08 0.05
N GLN A 99 14.44 -4.46 -0.16
CA GLN A 99 14.62 -3.02 0.03
C GLN A 99 13.78 -2.20 -0.95
N GLN A 100 13.65 -2.68 -2.19
CA GLN A 100 12.82 -2.01 -3.21
C GLN A 100 11.34 -2.11 -2.87
N VAL A 101 10.84 -3.30 -2.49
CA VAL A 101 9.44 -3.49 -2.06
C VAL A 101 9.15 -2.62 -0.84
N TYR A 102 10.00 -2.68 0.20
CA TYR A 102 9.83 -1.88 1.40
C TYR A 102 9.75 -0.38 1.09
N ARG A 103 10.70 0.13 0.31
CA ARG A 103 10.78 1.55 -0.03
C ARG A 103 9.59 2.00 -0.89
N LYS A 104 9.22 1.21 -1.90
CA LYS A 104 8.08 1.53 -2.78
C LYS A 104 6.75 1.50 -2.01
N VAL A 105 6.48 0.45 -1.24
CA VAL A 105 5.25 0.36 -0.43
C VAL A 105 5.20 1.53 0.55
N LYS A 106 6.27 1.79 1.30
CA LYS A 106 6.31 2.91 2.26
C LYS A 106 6.13 4.27 1.59
N ALA A 107 6.72 4.47 0.41
CA ALA A 107 6.59 5.72 -0.35
C ALA A 107 5.16 5.92 -0.88
N LEU A 108 4.53 4.87 -1.42
CA LEU A 108 3.23 4.95 -2.09
C LEU A 108 2.06 4.93 -1.10
N THR A 109 2.10 4.07 -0.08
CA THR A 109 0.98 3.88 0.85
C THR A 109 1.19 4.56 2.20
N GLY A 110 2.43 4.82 2.60
CA GLY A 110 2.78 5.29 3.93
C GLY A 110 2.87 4.17 4.97
N GLU A 111 2.53 2.94 4.61
CA GLU A 111 2.49 1.78 5.49
C GLU A 111 3.80 0.97 5.41
N SER A 112 4.10 0.20 6.45
CA SER A 112 5.05 -0.90 6.35
C SER A 112 4.44 -2.04 5.52
N ILE A 113 5.26 -2.99 5.05
CA ILE A 113 4.75 -4.10 4.23
C ILE A 113 3.76 -4.97 5.02
N ASN A 114 4.06 -5.24 6.29
CA ASN A 114 3.16 -6.03 7.15
C ASN A 114 1.83 -5.29 7.41
N GLU A 115 1.86 -3.98 7.56
CA GLU A 115 0.65 -3.16 7.65
C GLU A 115 -0.13 -3.19 6.34
N PHE A 116 0.54 -3.10 5.21
CA PHE A 116 -0.07 -3.16 3.89
C PHE A 116 -0.79 -4.50 3.65
N ILE A 117 -0.12 -5.65 3.91
CA ILE A 117 -0.74 -6.98 3.83
C ILE A 117 -1.97 -7.04 4.74
N ARG A 118 -1.83 -6.60 5.99
CA ARG A 118 -2.92 -6.56 6.96
C ARG A 118 -4.09 -5.69 6.50
N THR A 119 -3.81 -4.52 5.93
CA THR A 119 -4.83 -3.61 5.38
C THR A 119 -5.62 -4.28 4.26
N VAL A 120 -4.97 -4.97 3.32
CA VAL A 120 -5.65 -5.71 2.25
C VAL A 120 -6.56 -6.81 2.83
N ARG A 121 -6.06 -7.61 3.77
CA ARG A 121 -6.82 -8.66 4.45
C ARG A 121 -8.04 -8.12 5.21
N LEU A 122 -7.88 -7.04 5.95
CA LEU A 122 -8.97 -6.40 6.69
C LEU A 122 -10.05 -5.84 5.77
N LYS A 123 -9.67 -5.27 4.62
CA LYS A 123 -10.64 -4.79 3.62
C LYS A 123 -11.42 -5.93 3.00
N ARG A 124 -10.78 -7.05 2.69
CA ARG A 124 -11.49 -8.25 2.21
C ARG A 124 -12.43 -8.80 3.28
N ALA A 125 -12.00 -8.83 4.54
CA ALA A 125 -12.88 -9.21 5.66
C ALA A 125 -14.12 -8.29 5.76
N ALA A 126 -13.93 -6.98 5.62
CA ALA A 126 -15.03 -6.02 5.64
C ALA A 126 -16.04 -6.25 4.50
N GLN A 127 -15.57 -6.61 3.30
CA GLN A 127 -16.46 -7.00 2.19
C GLN A 127 -17.27 -8.25 2.53
N TYR A 128 -16.66 -9.30 3.07
CA TYR A 128 -17.36 -10.52 3.49
C TYR A 128 -18.37 -10.23 4.59
N LEU A 129 -18.00 -9.42 5.60
CA LEU A 129 -18.92 -9.03 6.68
C LEU A 129 -20.16 -8.27 6.20
N ALA A 130 -20.00 -7.47 5.12
CA ALA A 130 -21.10 -6.70 4.54
C ALA A 130 -22.00 -7.52 3.59
N GLN A 131 -21.46 -8.60 2.99
CA GLN A 131 -22.12 -9.33 1.91
C GLN A 131 -22.64 -10.72 2.31
N SER A 132 -22.23 -11.26 3.47
CA SER A 132 -22.57 -12.61 3.87
C SER A 132 -23.01 -12.71 5.33
N ASP A 133 -23.76 -13.78 5.64
CA ASP A 133 -24.12 -14.16 7.01
C ASP A 133 -23.12 -15.13 7.65
N THR A 134 -21.96 -15.28 7.02
CA THR A 134 -20.87 -16.14 7.49
C THR A 134 -20.41 -15.71 8.88
N ARG A 135 -20.04 -16.68 9.71
CA ARG A 135 -19.56 -16.40 11.07
C ARG A 135 -18.25 -15.56 11.02
N ILE A 136 -18.14 -14.62 11.93
CA ILE A 136 -16.95 -13.74 12.01
C ILE A 136 -15.65 -14.55 12.13
N SER A 137 -15.69 -15.68 12.86
CA SER A 137 -14.53 -16.58 12.98
C SER A 137 -14.13 -17.23 11.65
N GLU A 138 -15.09 -17.62 10.84
CA GLU A 138 -14.84 -18.20 9.51
C GLU A 138 -14.26 -17.14 8.57
N ILE A 139 -14.82 -15.93 8.58
CA ILE A 139 -14.29 -14.81 7.81
C ILE A 139 -12.85 -14.48 8.25
N MET A 140 -12.59 -14.46 9.56
CA MET A 140 -11.25 -14.23 10.10
C MET A 140 -10.23 -15.23 9.53
N TYR A 141 -10.54 -16.52 9.58
CA TYR A 141 -9.65 -17.55 9.01
C TYR A 141 -9.51 -17.45 7.49
N SER A 142 -10.61 -17.18 6.78
CA SER A 142 -10.57 -17.05 5.31
C SER A 142 -9.75 -15.86 4.80
N VAL A 143 -9.41 -14.91 5.67
CA VAL A 143 -8.52 -13.79 5.35
C VAL A 143 -7.16 -13.88 6.04
N GLY A 144 -6.78 -15.07 6.52
CA GLY A 144 -5.44 -15.37 7.02
C GLY A 144 -5.12 -14.83 8.42
N PHE A 145 -6.13 -14.62 9.28
CA PHE A 145 -5.91 -14.32 10.69
C PHE A 145 -6.13 -15.57 11.55
N ASN A 146 -5.19 -15.83 12.46
CA ASN A 146 -5.22 -16.99 13.35
C ASN A 146 -5.66 -16.65 14.80
N SER A 147 -5.82 -15.36 15.12
CA SER A 147 -6.19 -14.90 16.47
C SER A 147 -7.38 -13.96 16.43
N HIS A 148 -8.47 -14.34 17.08
CA HIS A 148 -9.69 -13.55 17.16
C HIS A 148 -9.46 -12.19 17.85
N SER A 149 -8.71 -12.18 18.94
CA SER A 149 -8.39 -10.95 19.68
C SER A 149 -7.58 -9.99 18.84
N TYR A 150 -6.56 -10.49 18.12
CA TYR A 150 -5.73 -9.70 17.23
C TYR A 150 -6.51 -9.18 16.02
N PHE A 151 -7.32 -10.03 15.38
CA PHE A 151 -8.18 -9.63 14.28
C PHE A 151 -9.14 -8.50 14.70
N THR A 152 -9.87 -8.70 15.81
CA THR A 152 -10.82 -7.69 16.32
C THR A 152 -10.15 -6.37 16.65
N LYS A 153 -8.95 -6.41 17.26
CA LYS A 153 -8.16 -5.22 17.54
C LYS A 153 -7.78 -4.49 16.26
N CYS A 154 -7.15 -5.17 15.30
CA CYS A 154 -6.71 -4.57 14.03
C CYS A 154 -7.89 -4.04 13.22
N PHE A 155 -9.02 -4.76 13.21
CA PHE A 155 -10.23 -4.35 12.50
C PHE A 155 -10.80 -3.05 13.10
N ARG A 156 -10.89 -2.97 14.44
CA ARG A 156 -11.36 -1.75 15.12
C ARG A 156 -10.41 -0.57 14.91
N GLU A 157 -9.11 -0.78 14.97
CA GLU A 157 -8.11 0.26 14.69
C GLU A 157 -8.25 0.81 13.27
N HIS A 158 -8.58 -0.06 12.30
CA HIS A 158 -8.68 0.34 10.89
C HIS A 158 -10.03 0.97 10.51
N PHE A 159 -11.14 0.42 11.00
CA PHE A 159 -12.51 0.85 10.61
C PHE A 159 -13.25 1.64 11.70
N GLY A 160 -12.70 1.77 12.89
CA GLY A 160 -13.36 2.42 14.03
C GLY A 160 -14.49 1.62 14.67
N LEU A 161 -14.82 0.43 14.13
CA LEU A 161 -15.88 -0.45 14.57
C LEU A 161 -15.32 -1.86 14.77
N SER A 162 -15.90 -2.64 15.68
CA SER A 162 -15.62 -4.08 15.75
C SER A 162 -16.19 -4.80 14.52
N PRO A 163 -15.71 -6.01 14.19
CA PRO A 163 -16.26 -6.81 13.09
C PRO A 163 -17.77 -7.02 13.20
N LYS A 164 -18.29 -7.22 14.42
CA LYS A 164 -19.72 -7.40 14.69
C LYS A 164 -20.52 -6.13 14.41
N GLU A 165 -20.10 -5.00 14.97
CA GLU A 165 -20.74 -3.70 14.76
C GLU A 165 -20.69 -3.30 13.26
N TYR A 166 -19.59 -3.62 12.59
CA TYR A 166 -19.45 -3.37 11.16
C TYR A 166 -20.43 -4.20 10.34
N ALA A 167 -20.56 -5.50 10.63
CA ALA A 167 -21.52 -6.37 9.98
C ALA A 167 -22.96 -5.90 10.20
N GLU A 168 -23.34 -5.58 11.44
CA GLU A 168 -24.68 -5.08 11.77
C GLU A 168 -25.03 -3.78 11.01
N LYS A 169 -24.07 -2.89 10.85
CA LYS A 169 -24.25 -1.59 10.19
C LYS A 169 -24.28 -1.68 8.66
N HIS A 170 -23.53 -2.59 8.05
CA HIS A 170 -23.30 -2.61 6.59
C HIS A 170 -23.94 -3.80 5.89
N ARG A 171 -24.49 -4.79 6.60
CA ARG A 171 -25.31 -5.84 5.98
C ARG A 171 -26.51 -5.20 5.28
N ARG A 172 -26.57 -5.39 3.99
CA ARG A 172 -27.78 -5.07 3.24
C ARG A 172 -28.84 -6.13 3.63
N LYS A 173 -29.96 -5.67 4.17
CA LYS A 173 -31.16 -6.50 4.37
C LYS A 173 -31.71 -6.94 3.03
#